data_6cbd573e23f459da54c5a959382d2736
#
_entry.id   6cbd573e23f459da54c5a959382d2736
#
_cell.length_a   1.000
_cell.length_b   1.000
_cell.length_c   1.000
_cell.angle_alpha   90.00
_cell.angle_beta   90.00
_cell.angle_gamma   90.00
#
_symmetry.space_group_name_H-M   'P 1'
#
loop_
_entity.id
_entity.type
_entity.pdbx_description
1 polymer ?
#
loop_
_entity_poly.entity_id
_entity_poly.type
_entity_poly.pdbx_seq_one_letter_code
_entity_poly.pdbx_strand_id
1 'polypeptide(L)'
;MSTDPLKPHFAVASVAVVLVAKAPVPGSVKTRLTSHITAQTAAEIHAAFLDHVRRMAEQWASETVGIELVLLFAPPHDISPWEGWEHWRKLPQRGGDLGQRMEDARHRLSTALNAGCIFIGADAPELTPNRLAWAAAEVNGGRYAMIPAHDGGYVLIGVPQFKTSLFEGIAWGTAAVANQTRQAAAEHHDTISELPPMHDIDTYADLTALLNRLSASPEPWALSLRRRLAELVGHATASRES
;
A
#
# COMPACT_ATOMS: atom_id res chain seq x y z
N MET A 1 -8.62 -31.98 36.64
CA MET A 1 -8.60 -31.30 35.33
C MET A 1 -8.63 -29.81 35.62
N SER A 2 -7.47 -29.19 35.61
CA SER A 2 -7.30 -27.75 35.91
C SER A 2 -7.39 -26.99 34.61
N THR A 3 -8.43 -26.20 34.44
CA THR A 3 -8.56 -25.20 33.37
C THR A 3 -7.88 -23.94 33.86
N ASP A 4 -6.69 -23.68 33.33
CA ASP A 4 -5.96 -22.42 33.57
C ASP A 4 -6.64 -21.27 32.78
N PRO A 5 -7.27 -20.28 33.45
CA PRO A 5 -8.02 -19.21 32.76
C PRO A 5 -7.17 -18.03 32.31
N LEU A 6 -5.82 -18.12 32.32
CA LEU A 6 -4.91 -17.00 32.10
C LEU A 6 -3.96 -17.16 30.90
N LYS A 7 -4.28 -18.00 29.92
CA LYS A 7 -3.59 -17.86 28.62
C LYS A 7 -4.23 -16.69 27.87
N PRO A 8 -3.48 -15.62 27.57
CA PRO A 8 -4.00 -14.60 26.67
C PRO A 8 -4.30 -15.29 25.34
N HIS A 9 -5.57 -15.31 24.94
CA HIS A 9 -5.93 -15.58 23.56
C HIS A 9 -5.34 -14.43 22.76
N PHE A 10 -4.13 -14.59 22.23
CA PHE A 10 -3.70 -13.77 21.12
C PHE A 10 -4.70 -14.07 20.01
N ALA A 11 -5.54 -13.09 19.71
CA ALA A 11 -6.40 -13.19 18.54
C ALA A 11 -5.45 -13.40 17.36
N VAL A 12 -5.56 -14.58 16.72
CA VAL A 12 -4.75 -14.90 15.55
C VAL A 12 -5.14 -13.87 14.50
N ALA A 13 -4.16 -13.14 13.98
CA ALA A 13 -4.42 -12.18 12.90
C ALA A 13 -5.06 -12.94 11.73
N SER A 14 -6.20 -12.47 11.26
CA SER A 14 -6.90 -13.07 10.11
C SER A 14 -6.46 -12.45 8.79
N VAL A 15 -5.96 -11.22 8.83
CA VAL A 15 -5.46 -10.48 7.65
C VAL A 15 -4.24 -9.64 8.04
N ALA A 16 -3.20 -9.70 7.20
CA ALA A 16 -2.06 -8.80 7.25
C ALA A 16 -2.23 -7.71 6.15
N VAL A 17 -2.27 -6.45 6.56
CA VAL A 17 -2.21 -5.32 5.63
C VAL A 17 -0.75 -4.92 5.44
N VAL A 18 -0.24 -5.13 4.25
CA VAL A 18 1.17 -4.99 3.89
C VAL A 18 1.37 -3.74 3.04
N LEU A 19 1.89 -2.68 3.64
CA LEU A 19 2.29 -1.48 2.90
C LEU A 19 3.66 -1.73 2.26
N VAL A 20 3.68 -1.79 0.92
CA VAL A 20 4.91 -1.92 0.13
C VAL A 20 5.49 -0.52 -0.07
N ALA A 21 6.63 -0.25 0.54
CA ALA A 21 7.18 1.10 0.60
C ALA A 21 8.68 1.17 0.28
N LYS A 22 9.08 2.27 -0.33
CA LYS A 22 10.48 2.70 -0.44
C LYS A 22 10.72 3.85 0.54
N ALA A 23 11.92 3.91 1.10
CA ALA A 23 12.35 5.05 1.91
C ALA A 23 12.25 6.36 1.10
N PRO A 24 11.78 7.46 1.71
CA PRO A 24 11.62 8.74 1.04
C PRO A 24 12.97 9.46 0.83
N VAL A 25 13.83 8.85 0.02
CA VAL A 25 15.19 9.37 -0.27
C VAL A 25 15.13 10.20 -1.56
N PRO A 26 15.61 11.46 -1.56
CA PRO A 26 15.67 12.31 -2.75
C PRO A 26 16.37 11.62 -3.94
N GLY A 27 15.76 11.69 -5.11
CA GLY A 27 16.26 11.05 -6.33
C GLY A 27 15.95 9.54 -6.46
N SER A 28 15.44 8.90 -5.39
CA SER A 28 15.10 7.46 -5.40
C SER A 28 13.60 7.18 -5.51
N VAL A 29 12.76 8.16 -5.20
CA VAL A 29 11.30 8.08 -5.23
C VAL A 29 10.70 9.21 -6.03
N LYS A 30 9.53 8.99 -6.63
CA LYS A 30 8.77 9.99 -7.41
C LYS A 30 9.62 10.77 -8.41
N THR A 31 10.56 10.09 -9.06
CA THR A 31 11.50 10.71 -10.00
C THR A 31 10.81 11.35 -11.22
N ARG A 32 9.60 10.90 -11.59
CA ARG A 32 8.81 11.52 -12.66
C ARG A 32 8.25 12.89 -12.27
N LEU A 33 8.19 13.24 -10.99
CA LEU A 33 7.84 14.60 -10.54
C LEU A 33 8.97 15.59 -10.72
N THR A 34 10.22 15.14 -10.84
CA THR A 34 11.41 16.02 -10.81
C THR A 34 11.58 16.87 -12.08
N SER A 35 10.78 16.64 -13.11
CA SER A 35 10.66 17.56 -14.25
C SER A 35 10.05 18.91 -13.85
N HIS A 36 9.29 18.98 -12.74
CA HIS A 36 8.57 20.18 -12.30
C HIS A 36 8.98 20.65 -10.89
N ILE A 37 9.42 19.74 -10.03
CA ILE A 37 9.81 20.03 -8.64
C ILE A 37 11.19 19.44 -8.35
N THR A 38 11.81 19.82 -7.20
CA THR A 38 13.11 19.27 -6.80
C THR A 38 13.00 17.81 -6.36
N ALA A 39 14.11 17.07 -6.41
CA ALA A 39 14.15 15.69 -5.87
C ALA A 39 13.84 15.65 -4.37
N GLN A 40 14.22 16.71 -3.62
CA GLN A 40 13.90 16.86 -2.21
C GLN A 40 12.37 16.98 -2.01
N THR A 41 11.71 17.87 -2.74
CA THR A 41 10.24 18.04 -2.67
C THR A 41 9.50 16.77 -3.10
N ALA A 42 10.00 16.06 -4.12
CA ALA A 42 9.42 14.79 -4.55
C ALA A 42 9.48 13.72 -3.44
N ALA A 43 10.59 13.65 -2.71
CA ALA A 43 10.74 12.76 -1.55
C ALA A 43 9.82 13.17 -0.39
N GLU A 44 9.66 14.46 -0.13
CA GLU A 44 8.75 14.98 0.91
C GLU A 44 7.27 14.70 0.57
N ILE A 45 6.88 14.78 -0.70
CA ILE A 45 5.54 14.39 -1.17
C ILE A 45 5.34 12.89 -0.96
N HIS A 46 6.32 12.05 -1.30
CA HIS A 46 6.26 10.62 -1.03
C HIS A 46 6.14 10.32 0.46
N ALA A 47 6.89 11.02 1.32
CA ALA A 47 6.77 10.90 2.77
C ALA A 47 5.38 11.31 3.29
N ALA A 48 4.77 12.35 2.70
CA ALA A 48 3.42 12.76 3.04
C ALA A 48 2.37 11.70 2.65
N PHE A 49 2.53 11.03 1.51
CA PHE A 49 1.66 9.90 1.12
C PHE A 49 1.84 8.70 2.06
N LEU A 50 3.07 8.34 2.39
CA LEU A 50 3.36 7.27 3.35
C LEU A 50 2.70 7.54 4.71
N ASP A 51 2.87 8.74 5.26
CA ASP A 51 2.27 9.13 6.56
C ASP A 51 0.74 9.11 6.51
N HIS A 52 0.16 9.57 5.39
CA HIS A 52 -1.29 9.56 5.21
C HIS A 52 -1.85 8.11 5.17
N VAL A 53 -1.27 7.23 4.35
CA VAL A 53 -1.70 5.83 4.25
C VAL A 53 -1.46 5.09 5.56
N ARG A 54 -0.34 5.37 6.25
CA ARG A 54 -0.05 4.83 7.59
C ARG A 54 -1.15 5.15 8.57
N ARG A 55 -1.49 6.45 8.74
CA ARG A 55 -2.52 6.89 9.68
C ARG A 55 -3.90 6.31 9.36
N MET A 56 -4.26 6.26 8.09
CA MET A 56 -5.52 5.66 7.63
C MET A 56 -5.59 4.18 8.01
N ALA A 57 -4.52 3.42 7.75
CA ALA A 57 -4.46 2.00 8.09
C ALA A 57 -4.44 1.76 9.61
N GLU A 58 -3.70 2.57 10.38
CA GLU A 58 -3.66 2.50 11.85
C GLU A 58 -5.03 2.78 12.47
N GLN A 59 -5.72 3.82 12.00
CA GLN A 59 -7.07 4.11 12.47
C GLN A 59 -8.01 2.94 12.19
N TRP A 60 -8.05 2.44 10.97
CA TRP A 60 -8.89 1.32 10.62
C TRP A 60 -8.56 0.05 11.44
N ALA A 61 -7.29 -0.28 11.62
CA ALA A 61 -6.86 -1.43 12.40
C ALA A 61 -7.22 -1.30 13.88
N SER A 62 -7.23 -0.09 14.45
CA SER A 62 -7.63 0.13 15.85
C SER A 62 -9.11 -0.15 16.10
N GLU A 63 -9.94 -0.09 15.06
CA GLU A 63 -11.38 -0.33 15.09
C GLU A 63 -11.76 -1.75 14.62
N THR A 64 -10.76 -2.54 14.18
CA THR A 64 -10.99 -3.85 13.55
C THR A 64 -10.13 -4.94 14.19
N VAL A 65 -10.77 -6.00 14.68
CA VAL A 65 -10.08 -7.12 15.31
C VAL A 65 -9.42 -8.02 14.26
N GLY A 66 -8.21 -8.52 14.58
CA GLY A 66 -7.51 -9.51 13.74
C GLY A 66 -6.75 -8.90 12.56
N ILE A 67 -6.41 -7.63 12.62
CA ILE A 67 -5.58 -6.95 11.62
C ILE A 67 -4.14 -6.82 12.12
N GLU A 68 -3.19 -7.29 11.32
CA GLU A 68 -1.76 -7.03 11.51
C GLU A 68 -1.29 -5.99 10.48
N LEU A 69 -0.64 -4.94 10.94
CA LEU A 69 -0.03 -3.94 10.07
C LEU A 69 1.43 -4.29 9.80
N VAL A 70 1.79 -4.35 8.52
CA VAL A 70 3.12 -4.77 8.06
C VAL A 70 3.70 -3.74 7.11
N LEU A 71 4.89 -3.27 7.41
CA LEU A 71 5.70 -2.43 6.52
C LEU A 71 6.71 -3.30 5.77
N LEU A 72 6.50 -3.49 4.48
CA LEU A 72 7.44 -4.18 3.58
C LEU A 72 8.36 -3.13 2.93
N PHE A 73 9.52 -2.90 3.54
CA PHE A 73 10.36 -1.74 3.27
C PHE A 73 11.57 -1.99 2.36
N ALA A 74 11.97 -0.96 1.62
CA ALA A 74 13.21 -0.90 0.86
C ALA A 74 13.92 0.45 1.09
N PRO A 75 15.27 0.51 1.07
CA PRO A 75 16.19 -0.62 0.91
C PRO A 75 16.17 -1.55 2.13
N PRO A 76 16.42 -2.86 1.96
CA PRO A 76 16.19 -3.86 3.03
C PRO A 76 17.22 -3.80 4.17
N HIS A 77 18.31 -3.08 3.99
CA HIS A 77 19.40 -2.94 4.98
C HIS A 77 19.35 -1.64 5.79
N ASP A 78 18.42 -0.72 5.47
CA ASP A 78 18.28 0.55 6.16
C ASP A 78 16.88 0.69 6.77
N ILE A 79 16.82 0.65 8.09
CA ILE A 79 15.61 0.79 8.88
C ILE A 79 15.42 2.23 9.42
N SER A 80 16.43 3.07 9.35
CA SER A 80 16.42 4.42 9.94
C SER A 80 15.29 5.33 9.40
N PRO A 81 14.91 5.26 8.11
CA PRO A 81 13.78 6.06 7.60
C PRO A 81 12.41 5.66 8.19
N TRP A 82 12.36 4.56 8.94
CA TRP A 82 11.13 3.95 9.46
C TRP A 82 11.04 4.05 11.00
N GLU A 83 11.76 4.97 11.59
CA GLU A 83 11.54 5.39 12.97
C GLU A 83 10.14 6.01 13.08
N GLY A 84 9.43 5.78 14.21
CA GLY A 84 8.04 6.21 14.37
C GLY A 84 6.99 5.22 13.82
N TRP A 85 7.42 4.05 13.32
CA TRP A 85 6.54 2.98 12.84
C TRP A 85 6.51 1.78 13.80
N GLU A 86 6.47 2.04 15.10
CA GLU A 86 6.62 1.01 16.15
C GLU A 86 5.46 0.01 16.15
N HIS A 87 4.26 0.44 15.73
CA HIS A 87 3.06 -0.40 15.64
C HIS A 87 3.01 -1.28 14.39
N TRP A 88 3.99 -1.14 13.49
CA TRP A 88 4.08 -1.91 12.26
C TRP A 88 5.14 -3.00 12.37
N ARG A 89 4.77 -4.22 12.02
CA ARG A 89 5.76 -5.29 11.81
C ARG A 89 6.63 -4.92 10.61
N LYS A 90 7.91 -4.78 10.81
CA LYS A 90 8.85 -4.35 9.77
C LYS A 90 9.44 -5.58 9.08
N LEU A 91 9.23 -5.71 7.76
CA LEU A 91 9.80 -6.75 6.92
C LEU A 91 10.64 -6.10 5.81
N PRO A 92 11.94 -6.47 5.68
CA PRO A 92 12.73 -6.03 4.54
C PRO A 92 12.26 -6.72 3.26
N GLN A 93 12.19 -5.97 2.16
CA GLN A 93 11.91 -6.52 0.84
C GLN A 93 13.01 -7.47 0.40
N ARG A 94 12.64 -8.65 -0.10
CA ARG A 94 13.53 -9.67 -0.64
C ARG A 94 13.00 -10.15 -1.98
N GLY A 95 13.84 -10.21 -3.01
CA GLY A 95 13.49 -10.61 -4.37
C GLY A 95 13.89 -9.56 -5.40
N GLY A 96 13.99 -9.99 -6.66
CA GLY A 96 14.43 -9.17 -7.78
C GLY A 96 13.34 -8.20 -8.27
N ASP A 97 12.13 -8.69 -8.42
CA ASP A 97 10.96 -7.91 -8.85
C ASP A 97 9.91 -7.73 -7.75
N LEU A 98 8.85 -6.98 -8.05
CA LEU A 98 7.79 -6.70 -7.08
C LEU A 98 7.03 -7.97 -6.69
N GLY A 99 6.76 -8.87 -7.64
CA GLY A 99 6.07 -10.13 -7.39
C GLY A 99 6.81 -11.02 -6.41
N GLN A 100 8.11 -11.24 -6.66
CA GLN A 100 8.98 -12.01 -5.77
C GLN A 100 9.04 -11.41 -4.35
N ARG A 101 9.04 -10.07 -4.23
CA ARG A 101 9.04 -9.39 -2.92
C ARG A 101 7.72 -9.57 -2.18
N MET A 102 6.59 -9.47 -2.87
CA MET A 102 5.27 -9.72 -2.28
C MET A 102 5.11 -11.19 -1.90
N GLU A 103 5.58 -12.13 -2.74
CA GLU A 103 5.50 -13.55 -2.45
C GLU A 103 6.36 -13.96 -1.26
N ASP A 104 7.61 -13.47 -1.15
CA ASP A 104 8.46 -13.70 0.02
C ASP A 104 7.78 -13.16 1.31
N ALA A 105 7.20 -11.95 1.24
CA ALA A 105 6.48 -11.39 2.38
C ALA A 105 5.25 -12.24 2.74
N ARG A 106 4.44 -12.64 1.76
CA ARG A 106 3.27 -13.50 1.96
C ARG A 106 3.64 -14.82 2.63
N HIS A 107 4.69 -15.48 2.15
CA HIS A 107 5.16 -16.74 2.73
C HIS A 107 5.59 -16.56 4.19
N ARG A 108 6.37 -15.54 4.50
CA ARG A 108 6.79 -15.24 5.89
C ARG A 108 5.61 -14.93 6.81
N LEU A 109 4.61 -14.21 6.31
CA LEU A 109 3.42 -13.83 7.07
C LEU A 109 2.45 -15.00 7.26
N SER A 110 2.21 -15.80 6.23
CA SER A 110 1.36 -16.99 6.35
C SER A 110 1.90 -17.99 7.37
N THR A 111 3.21 -18.16 7.41
CA THR A 111 3.87 -19.05 8.40
C THR A 111 3.81 -18.48 9.82
N ALA A 112 3.98 -17.15 9.97
CA ALA A 112 4.06 -16.50 11.28
C ALA A 112 2.70 -16.19 11.89
N LEU A 113 1.71 -15.80 11.07
CA LEU A 113 0.43 -15.25 11.52
C LEU A 113 -0.77 -16.11 11.14
N ASN A 114 -0.60 -17.08 10.26
CA ASN A 114 -1.71 -17.87 9.70
C ASN A 114 -2.80 -16.97 9.04
N ALA A 115 -2.40 -15.94 8.32
CA ALA A 115 -3.25 -14.89 7.80
C ALA A 115 -3.14 -14.74 6.27
N GLY A 116 -4.22 -14.27 5.64
CA GLY A 116 -4.17 -13.73 4.28
C GLY A 116 -3.47 -12.38 4.23
N CYS A 117 -3.06 -11.93 3.05
CA CYS A 117 -2.33 -10.67 2.87
C CYS A 117 -3.09 -9.71 1.97
N ILE A 118 -3.11 -8.43 2.33
CA ILE A 118 -3.57 -7.33 1.48
C ILE A 118 -2.37 -6.41 1.25
N PHE A 119 -1.85 -6.42 0.04
CA PHE A 119 -0.75 -5.53 -0.35
C PHE A 119 -1.31 -4.20 -0.86
N ILE A 120 -0.79 -3.10 -0.35
CA ILE A 120 -1.13 -1.73 -0.75
C ILE A 120 0.13 -0.92 -1.03
N GLY A 121 0.03 0.04 -1.95
CA GLY A 121 1.06 1.05 -2.17
C GLY A 121 0.75 2.36 -1.46
N ALA A 122 1.75 3.23 -1.32
CA ALA A 122 1.55 4.59 -0.82
C ALA A 122 1.07 5.57 -1.90
N ASP A 123 1.16 5.18 -3.16
CA ASP A 123 0.97 6.05 -4.33
C ASP A 123 -0.50 6.34 -4.65
N ALA A 124 -1.45 5.69 -3.95
CA ALA A 124 -2.89 5.92 -4.03
C ALA A 124 -3.44 6.50 -2.70
N PRO A 125 -3.18 7.78 -2.40
CA PRO A 125 -3.56 8.38 -1.12
C PRO A 125 -5.08 8.52 -0.93
N GLU A 126 -5.88 8.27 -1.97
CA GLU A 126 -7.35 8.23 -1.90
C GLU A 126 -7.90 6.86 -1.49
N LEU A 127 -7.04 5.90 -1.10
CA LEU A 127 -7.45 4.65 -0.49
C LEU A 127 -8.15 4.93 0.86
N THR A 128 -9.27 4.26 1.10
CA THR A 128 -10.11 4.51 2.29
C THR A 128 -10.23 3.28 3.19
N PRO A 129 -10.56 3.46 4.49
CA PRO A 129 -10.85 2.36 5.40
C PRO A 129 -11.91 1.38 4.87
N ASN A 130 -12.96 1.87 4.21
CA ASN A 130 -14.02 1.01 3.65
C ASN A 130 -13.49 0.07 2.56
N ARG A 131 -12.52 0.50 1.76
CA ARG A 131 -11.88 -0.33 0.74
C ARG A 131 -10.97 -1.39 1.35
N LEU A 132 -10.28 -1.07 2.45
CA LEU A 132 -9.53 -2.07 3.22
C LEU A 132 -10.46 -3.08 3.87
N ALA A 133 -11.57 -2.64 4.46
CA ALA A 133 -12.58 -3.51 5.06
C ALA A 133 -13.19 -4.47 4.03
N TRP A 134 -13.52 -3.96 2.83
CA TRP A 134 -13.97 -4.80 1.73
C TRP A 134 -12.93 -5.85 1.34
N ALA A 135 -11.68 -5.45 1.13
CA ALA A 135 -10.61 -6.37 0.77
C ALA A 135 -10.37 -7.43 1.85
N ALA A 136 -10.44 -7.05 3.14
CA ALA A 136 -10.33 -7.98 4.25
C ALA A 136 -11.49 -8.99 4.29
N ALA A 137 -12.71 -8.56 3.97
CA ALA A 137 -13.86 -9.45 3.87
C ALA A 137 -13.70 -10.46 2.72
N GLU A 138 -13.21 -10.02 1.54
CA GLU A 138 -12.93 -10.89 0.41
C GLU A 138 -11.85 -11.93 0.77
N VAL A 139 -10.72 -11.48 1.32
CA VAL A 139 -9.59 -12.33 1.70
C VAL A 139 -9.99 -13.35 2.76
N ASN A 140 -10.72 -12.92 3.81
CA ASN A 140 -11.24 -13.83 4.83
C ASN A 140 -12.28 -14.82 4.28
N GLY A 141 -13.02 -14.42 3.26
CA GLY A 141 -13.95 -15.28 2.52
C GLY A 141 -13.27 -16.22 1.52
N GLY A 142 -11.93 -16.24 1.46
CA GLY A 142 -11.16 -17.09 0.54
C GLY A 142 -11.15 -16.60 -0.91
N ARG A 143 -11.45 -15.33 -1.16
CA ARG A 143 -11.46 -14.72 -2.49
C ARG A 143 -10.31 -13.73 -2.65
N TYR A 144 -9.74 -13.68 -3.85
CA TYR A 144 -8.82 -12.58 -4.20
C TYR A 144 -9.57 -11.27 -4.28
N ALA A 145 -8.91 -10.19 -3.91
CA ALA A 145 -9.44 -8.83 -4.00
C ALA A 145 -8.48 -7.95 -4.81
N MET A 146 -8.96 -7.13 -5.73
CA MET A 146 -8.13 -6.20 -6.48
C MET A 146 -8.80 -4.84 -6.63
N ILE A 147 -8.02 -3.77 -6.45
CA ILE A 147 -8.38 -2.44 -6.91
C ILE A 147 -7.38 -2.07 -7.99
N PRO A 148 -7.77 -2.09 -9.26
CA PRO A 148 -6.89 -1.71 -10.36
C PRO A 148 -6.44 -0.26 -10.25
N ALA A 149 -5.27 0.05 -10.81
CA ALA A 149 -4.82 1.41 -11.10
C ALA A 149 -5.14 1.77 -12.56
N HIS A 150 -5.29 3.07 -12.83
CA HIS A 150 -5.58 3.53 -14.20
C HIS A 150 -4.41 3.33 -15.17
N ASP A 151 -3.20 3.16 -14.66
CA ASP A 151 -2.00 2.86 -15.46
C ASP A 151 -1.89 1.39 -15.91
N GLY A 152 -2.82 0.53 -15.46
CA GLY A 152 -2.84 -0.91 -15.75
C GLY A 152 -2.16 -1.79 -14.69
N GLY A 153 -1.66 -1.19 -13.62
CA GLY A 153 -1.27 -1.86 -12.38
C GLY A 153 -2.44 -2.08 -11.42
N TYR A 154 -2.16 -2.11 -10.14
CA TYR A 154 -3.16 -2.08 -9.08
C TYR A 154 -2.63 -1.35 -7.84
N VAL A 155 -3.54 -0.69 -7.12
CA VAL A 155 -3.24 0.00 -5.86
C VAL A 155 -3.41 -0.92 -4.65
N LEU A 156 -4.19 -1.99 -4.83
CA LEU A 156 -4.45 -2.99 -3.81
C LEU A 156 -4.60 -4.38 -4.45
N ILE A 157 -3.94 -5.39 -3.86
CA ILE A 157 -4.16 -6.81 -4.17
C ILE A 157 -4.26 -7.61 -2.87
N GLY A 158 -5.37 -8.31 -2.70
CA GLY A 158 -5.65 -9.21 -1.58
C GLY A 158 -5.48 -10.67 -1.99
N VAL A 159 -4.68 -11.43 -1.25
CA VAL A 159 -4.41 -12.85 -1.47
C VAL A 159 -4.83 -13.64 -0.23
N PRO A 160 -5.80 -14.55 -0.33
CA PRO A 160 -6.20 -15.41 0.77
C PRO A 160 -5.06 -16.33 1.21
N GLN A 161 -5.08 -16.73 2.47
CA GLN A 161 -4.00 -17.50 3.10
C GLN A 161 -3.66 -18.80 2.35
N PHE A 162 -4.66 -19.57 1.96
CA PHE A 162 -4.49 -20.90 1.39
C PHE A 162 -4.58 -20.95 -0.14
N LYS A 163 -4.58 -19.79 -0.77
CA LYS A 163 -4.62 -19.68 -2.23
C LYS A 163 -3.22 -19.59 -2.82
N THR A 164 -3.11 -20.02 -4.08
CA THR A 164 -1.88 -19.88 -4.86
C THR A 164 -1.54 -18.41 -5.06
N SER A 165 -0.27 -18.09 -5.10
CA SER A 165 0.18 -16.74 -5.48
C SER A 165 -0.15 -16.47 -6.96
N LEU A 166 -0.54 -15.23 -7.24
CA LEU A 166 -0.80 -14.76 -8.60
C LEU A 166 0.34 -13.87 -9.13
N PHE A 167 1.53 -13.92 -8.53
CA PHE A 167 2.61 -12.97 -8.81
C PHE A 167 3.69 -13.49 -9.75
N GLU A 168 3.62 -14.78 -10.12
CA GLU A 168 4.59 -15.39 -11.04
C GLU A 168 4.23 -15.08 -12.50
N GLY A 169 5.25 -14.82 -13.32
CA GLY A 169 5.07 -14.58 -14.76
C GLY A 169 4.48 -13.21 -15.11
N ILE A 170 4.32 -12.30 -14.16
CA ILE A 170 3.79 -10.96 -14.38
C ILE A 170 4.89 -10.02 -14.90
N ALA A 171 4.57 -9.27 -15.95
CA ALA A 171 5.44 -8.23 -16.51
C ALA A 171 5.37 -6.95 -15.66
N TRP A 172 6.04 -6.97 -14.51
CA TRP A 172 6.02 -5.86 -13.54
C TRP A 172 6.49 -4.55 -14.15
N GLY A 173 5.84 -3.43 -13.76
CA GLY A 173 6.14 -2.10 -14.26
C GLY A 173 5.56 -1.78 -15.65
N THR A 174 4.63 -2.59 -16.13
CA THR A 174 3.91 -2.36 -17.39
C THR A 174 2.40 -2.24 -17.17
N ALA A 175 1.68 -1.70 -18.16
CA ALA A 175 0.21 -1.61 -18.13
C ALA A 175 -0.50 -2.99 -18.25
N ALA A 176 0.25 -4.09 -18.35
CA ALA A 176 -0.31 -5.42 -18.45
C ALA A 176 -0.55 -6.11 -17.10
N VAL A 177 -0.03 -5.57 -16.00
CA VAL A 177 0.03 -6.20 -14.67
C VAL A 177 -1.35 -6.69 -14.21
N ALA A 178 -2.37 -5.83 -14.15
CA ALA A 178 -3.70 -6.22 -13.69
C ALA A 178 -4.34 -7.31 -14.59
N ASN A 179 -4.17 -7.20 -15.91
CA ASN A 179 -4.71 -8.19 -16.84
C ASN A 179 -4.01 -9.54 -16.71
N GLN A 180 -2.69 -9.56 -16.58
CA GLN A 180 -1.94 -10.80 -16.37
C GLN A 180 -2.29 -11.45 -15.01
N THR A 181 -2.51 -10.65 -13.97
CA THR A 181 -2.98 -11.15 -12.66
C THR A 181 -4.36 -11.80 -12.77
N ARG A 182 -5.28 -11.23 -13.56
CA ARG A 182 -6.60 -11.88 -13.85
C ARG A 182 -6.45 -13.18 -14.60
N GLN A 183 -5.55 -13.23 -15.58
CA GLN A 183 -5.26 -14.46 -16.33
C GLN A 183 -4.70 -15.54 -15.41
N ALA A 184 -3.72 -15.20 -14.55
CA ALA A 184 -3.18 -16.14 -13.57
C ALA A 184 -4.26 -16.70 -12.63
N ALA A 185 -5.20 -15.87 -12.17
CA ALA A 185 -6.33 -16.35 -11.38
C ALA A 185 -7.22 -17.33 -12.18
N ALA A 186 -7.54 -17.00 -13.42
CA ALA A 186 -8.38 -17.85 -14.29
C ALA A 186 -7.71 -19.20 -14.59
N GLU A 187 -6.40 -19.27 -14.76
CA GLU A 187 -5.64 -20.51 -14.93
C GLU A 187 -5.75 -21.44 -13.72
N HIS A 188 -5.95 -20.87 -12.53
CA HIS A 188 -6.22 -21.60 -11.29
C HIS A 188 -7.71 -21.82 -11.02
N HIS A 189 -8.59 -21.54 -12.00
CA HIS A 189 -10.06 -21.62 -11.87
C HIS A 189 -10.62 -20.72 -10.76
N ASP A 190 -9.92 -19.64 -10.46
CA ASP A 190 -10.30 -18.63 -9.49
C ASP A 190 -10.74 -17.34 -10.17
N THR A 191 -11.48 -16.52 -9.42
CA THR A 191 -11.88 -15.18 -9.84
C THR A 191 -11.38 -14.15 -8.84
N ILE A 192 -11.14 -12.94 -9.33
CA ILE A 192 -10.77 -11.81 -8.50
C ILE A 192 -11.99 -10.92 -8.31
N SER A 193 -12.36 -10.66 -7.06
CA SER A 193 -13.33 -9.61 -6.74
C SER A 193 -12.68 -8.24 -6.95
N GLU A 194 -13.36 -7.32 -7.62
CA GLU A 194 -12.77 -6.03 -7.96
C GLU A 194 -13.66 -4.86 -7.57
N LEU A 195 -13.04 -3.77 -7.14
CA LEU A 195 -13.64 -2.44 -7.07
C LEU A 195 -13.22 -1.60 -8.29
N PRO A 196 -13.93 -0.49 -8.57
CA PRO A 196 -13.54 0.45 -9.62
C PRO A 196 -12.11 0.91 -9.48
N PRO A 197 -11.40 1.16 -10.62
CA PRO A 197 -10.01 1.59 -10.61
C PRO A 197 -9.80 2.89 -9.84
N MET A 198 -8.60 3.06 -9.31
CA MET A 198 -8.14 4.26 -8.62
C MET A 198 -6.97 4.92 -9.35
N HIS A 199 -6.76 6.19 -9.04
CA HIS A 199 -5.56 6.90 -9.50
C HIS A 199 -4.38 6.63 -8.57
N ASP A 200 -3.27 6.30 -9.15
CA ASP A 200 -1.94 6.40 -8.58
C ASP A 200 -1.30 7.74 -8.97
N ILE A 201 -0.39 8.24 -8.15
CA ILE A 201 0.17 9.58 -8.32
C ILE A 201 1.66 9.45 -8.67
N ASP A 202 1.95 9.37 -9.95
CA ASP A 202 3.32 9.17 -10.44
C ASP A 202 3.90 10.39 -11.16
N THR A 203 3.08 11.17 -11.83
CA THR A 203 3.49 12.35 -12.58
C THR A 203 3.01 13.65 -11.94
N TYR A 204 3.57 14.78 -12.39
CA TYR A 204 3.12 16.10 -11.92
C TYR A 204 1.67 16.38 -12.34
N ALA A 205 1.22 15.85 -13.46
CA ALA A 205 -0.17 15.95 -13.90
C ALA A 205 -1.09 15.21 -12.92
N ASP A 206 -0.70 14.01 -12.47
CA ASP A 206 -1.46 13.23 -11.47
C ASP A 206 -1.54 13.98 -10.14
N LEU A 207 -0.43 14.58 -9.70
CA LEU A 207 -0.39 15.39 -8.47
C LEU A 207 -1.32 16.60 -8.57
N THR A 208 -1.33 17.30 -9.71
CA THR A 208 -2.24 18.43 -9.95
C THR A 208 -3.70 17.98 -9.96
N ALA A 209 -4.00 16.87 -10.61
CA ALA A 209 -5.33 16.28 -10.63
C ALA A 209 -5.77 15.83 -9.22
N LEU A 210 -4.87 15.24 -8.42
CA LEU A 210 -5.13 14.90 -7.01
C LEU A 210 -5.50 16.17 -6.21
N LEU A 211 -4.71 17.24 -6.30
CA LEU A 211 -4.98 18.49 -5.58
C LEU A 211 -6.37 19.06 -5.91
N ASN A 212 -6.82 18.94 -7.16
CA ASN A 212 -8.15 19.34 -7.59
C ASN A 212 -9.24 18.44 -6.96
N ARG A 213 -9.07 17.12 -6.99
CA ARG A 213 -10.01 16.18 -6.36
C ARG A 213 -10.11 16.41 -4.84
N LEU A 214 -8.97 16.59 -4.16
CA LEU A 214 -8.94 16.89 -2.74
C LEU A 214 -9.62 18.23 -2.39
N SER A 215 -9.59 19.19 -3.33
CA SER A 215 -10.28 20.49 -3.14
C SER A 215 -11.81 20.36 -3.15
N ALA A 216 -12.32 19.39 -3.90
CA ALA A 216 -13.75 19.12 -4.01
C ALA A 216 -14.27 18.16 -2.92
N SER A 217 -13.37 17.52 -2.17
CA SER A 217 -13.72 16.55 -1.14
C SER A 217 -14.10 17.25 0.18
N PRO A 218 -15.24 16.90 0.81
CA PRO A 218 -15.62 17.41 2.12
C PRO A 218 -14.88 16.70 3.27
N GLU A 219 -14.13 15.65 2.98
CA GLU A 219 -13.51 14.79 3.99
C GLU A 219 -12.37 15.50 4.73
N PRO A 220 -12.31 15.44 6.07
CA PRO A 220 -11.26 16.12 6.86
C PRO A 220 -9.85 15.68 6.48
N TRP A 221 -9.66 14.40 6.15
CA TRP A 221 -8.36 13.88 5.72
C TRP A 221 -7.91 14.50 4.39
N ALA A 222 -8.85 14.72 3.45
CA ALA A 222 -8.55 15.32 2.16
C ALA A 222 -8.05 16.77 2.31
N LEU A 223 -8.67 17.55 3.20
CA LEU A 223 -8.26 18.91 3.51
C LEU A 223 -6.84 18.93 4.13
N SER A 224 -6.57 18.01 5.05
CA SER A 224 -5.25 17.90 5.69
C SER A 224 -4.16 17.55 4.69
N LEU A 225 -4.39 16.52 3.87
CA LEU A 225 -3.44 16.09 2.84
C LEU A 225 -3.22 17.20 1.80
N ARG A 226 -4.31 17.80 1.29
CA ARG A 226 -4.22 18.90 0.34
C ARG A 226 -3.37 20.05 0.84
N ARG A 227 -3.60 20.50 2.09
CA ARG A 227 -2.81 21.59 2.69
C ARG A 227 -1.33 21.24 2.71
N ARG A 228 -0.99 20.02 3.17
CA ARG A 228 0.39 19.57 3.21
C ARG A 228 1.05 19.52 1.84
N LEU A 229 0.36 19.00 0.83
CA LEU A 229 0.88 18.93 -0.54
C LEU A 229 1.03 20.31 -1.17
N ALA A 230 0.07 21.21 -0.95
CA ALA A 230 0.14 22.60 -1.47
C ALA A 230 1.31 23.38 -0.88
N GLU A 231 1.60 23.23 0.42
CA GLU A 231 2.78 23.81 1.08
C GLU A 231 4.07 23.33 0.42
N LEU A 232 4.21 22.00 0.20
CA LEU A 232 5.40 21.41 -0.42
C LEU A 232 5.62 21.90 -1.86
N VAL A 233 4.55 21.97 -2.67
CA VAL A 233 4.61 22.45 -4.05
C VAL A 233 4.89 23.97 -4.10
N GLY A 234 4.26 24.74 -3.21
CA GLY A 234 4.47 26.20 -3.13
C GLY A 234 5.92 26.59 -2.80
N HIS A 235 6.55 25.88 -1.87
CA HIS A 235 7.97 26.09 -1.55
C HIS A 235 8.90 25.73 -2.72
N ALA A 236 8.55 24.71 -3.50
CA ALA A 236 9.35 24.27 -4.65
C ALA A 236 9.34 25.29 -5.81
N THR A 237 8.24 26.01 -6.04
CA THR A 237 8.13 27.04 -7.08
C THR A 237 8.89 28.29 -6.68
N ALA A 238 8.79 28.73 -5.43
CA ALA A 238 9.53 29.90 -4.91
C ALA A 238 11.06 29.73 -4.98
N SER A 239 11.56 28.49 -4.76
CA SER A 239 13.00 28.19 -4.81
C SER A 239 13.58 28.10 -6.23
N ARG A 240 12.77 28.13 -7.29
CA ARG A 240 13.22 28.11 -8.69
C ARG A 240 13.29 29.51 -9.31
N GLU A 241 12.62 30.49 -8.69
CA GLU A 241 12.59 31.90 -9.15
C GLU A 241 13.65 32.77 -8.47
N SER A 242 14.38 32.23 -7.49
CA SER A 242 15.53 32.83 -6.79
C SER A 242 16.87 32.26 -7.29
#